data_db969b68ae66c40a69375f0892167eb7
#
_entry.id   db969b68ae66c40a69375f0892167eb7
#
_cell.length_a   1.000
_cell.length_b   1.000
_cell.length_c   1.000
_cell.angle_alpha   90.00
_cell.angle_beta   90.00
_cell.angle_gamma   90.00
#
_symmetry.space_group_name_H-M   'P 1'
#
loop_
_entity.id
_entity.type
_entity.pdbx_description
1 polymer ?
#
loop_
_entity_poly.entity_id
_entity_poly.type
_entity_poly.pdbx_seq_one_letter_code
_entity_poly.pdbx_strand_id
1 'polypeptide(L)'
;LLDQWRLQIPEGTPNHFILNVAPSDESSLLTFFAERDIEVGELYPAARGRVMAVNGQPLPDWDRFEAGARQREANFTSTDTAPQGNKIVSGAWWEVGTEQSLVSLEDGFAEDIGAKVGDLLTLRIAADEFSVEVASIREVNWESMQPNFFVIFPDKLLERFPNTLFTSFYLEPDEKYRVGELLDVMPTL
;
A
#
# COMPACT_ATOMS: atom_id res chain seq x y z
N LEU A 1 -0.18 28.58 -15.52
CA LEU A 1 -0.78 27.77 -14.43
C LEU A 1 -0.24 26.33 -14.40
N LEU A 2 -0.10 25.65 -15.55
CA LEU A 2 0.47 24.28 -15.62
C LEU A 2 1.97 24.24 -15.27
N ASP A 3 2.72 25.29 -15.60
CA ASP A 3 4.17 25.33 -15.32
C ASP A 3 4.48 25.58 -13.84
N GLN A 4 3.57 26.20 -13.09
CA GLN A 4 3.75 26.41 -11.64
C GLN A 4 3.57 25.13 -10.83
N TRP A 5 2.78 24.17 -11.30
CA TRP A 5 2.63 22.86 -10.67
C TRP A 5 3.87 21.99 -10.87
N ARG A 6 4.52 22.08 -12.03
CA ARG A 6 5.76 21.33 -12.31
C ARG A 6 6.94 21.75 -11.43
N LEU A 7 6.95 22.99 -10.95
CA LEU A 7 8.01 23.53 -10.10
C LEU A 7 7.94 23.07 -8.64
N GLN A 8 6.86 22.38 -8.23
CA GLN A 8 6.65 21.89 -6.87
C GLN A 8 6.94 20.41 -6.68
N ILE A 9 7.14 19.66 -7.76
CA ILE A 9 7.47 18.24 -7.69
C ILE A 9 9.00 18.12 -7.61
N PRO A 10 9.58 17.51 -6.56
CA PRO A 10 11.02 17.28 -6.47
C PRO A 10 11.53 16.48 -7.68
N GLU A 11 12.76 16.82 -8.13
CA GLU A 11 13.45 16.03 -9.16
C GLU A 11 13.57 14.57 -8.69
N GLY A 12 13.33 13.60 -9.61
CA GLY A 12 13.38 12.19 -9.28
C GLY A 12 12.11 11.64 -8.60
N THR A 13 11.06 12.47 -8.44
CA THR A 13 9.78 11.94 -7.94
C THR A 13 9.26 10.85 -8.87
N PRO A 14 8.87 9.66 -8.36
CA PRO A 14 8.34 8.58 -9.18
C PRO A 14 7.21 9.05 -10.10
N ASN A 15 7.30 8.66 -11.36
CA ASN A 15 6.31 8.98 -12.39
C ASN A 15 5.74 7.75 -13.08
N HIS A 16 6.18 6.56 -12.67
CA HIS A 16 5.69 5.26 -13.12
C HIS A 16 5.42 4.36 -11.91
N PHE A 17 4.41 3.50 -12.06
CA PHE A 17 4.02 2.52 -11.06
C PHE A 17 3.92 1.14 -11.71
N ILE A 18 4.38 0.12 -11.00
CA ILE A 18 4.22 -1.28 -11.37
C ILE A 18 3.33 -1.94 -10.34
N LEU A 19 2.31 -2.63 -10.82
CA LEU A 19 1.32 -3.33 -10.02
C LEU A 19 1.34 -4.82 -10.37
N ASN A 20 0.93 -5.65 -9.41
CA ASN A 20 0.73 -7.08 -9.62
C ASN A 20 1.99 -7.86 -10.04
N VAL A 21 3.16 -7.43 -9.61
CA VAL A 21 4.39 -8.20 -9.81
C VAL A 21 4.30 -9.48 -8.98
N ALA A 22 4.52 -10.63 -9.61
CA ALA A 22 4.59 -11.87 -8.86
C ALA A 22 5.84 -11.88 -7.95
N PRO A 23 5.76 -12.35 -6.70
CA PRO A 23 6.93 -12.43 -5.82
C PRO A 23 8.11 -13.21 -6.42
N SER A 24 7.82 -14.19 -7.30
CA SER A 24 8.86 -14.93 -8.05
C SER A 24 9.66 -14.06 -9.02
N ASP A 25 9.10 -12.95 -9.45
CA ASP A 25 9.67 -12.07 -10.47
C ASP A 25 10.45 -10.89 -9.87
N GLU A 26 10.43 -10.75 -8.54
CA GLU A 26 11.09 -9.68 -7.79
C GLU A 26 12.57 -9.53 -8.17
N SER A 27 13.33 -10.64 -8.14
CA SER A 27 14.76 -10.61 -8.44
C SER A 27 15.04 -10.20 -9.89
N SER A 28 14.20 -10.63 -10.83
CA SER A 28 14.30 -10.25 -12.23
C SER A 28 14.00 -8.76 -12.44
N LEU A 29 13.00 -8.25 -11.74
CA LEU A 29 12.64 -6.83 -11.74
C LEU A 29 13.78 -5.95 -11.21
N LEU A 30 14.32 -6.30 -10.05
CA LEU A 30 15.42 -5.56 -9.43
C LEU A 30 16.68 -5.59 -10.31
N THR A 31 16.99 -6.74 -10.92
CA THR A 31 18.10 -6.87 -11.86
C THR A 31 17.91 -5.97 -13.09
N PHE A 32 16.70 -5.92 -13.66
CA PHE A 32 16.39 -5.06 -14.79
C PHE A 32 16.68 -3.58 -14.49
N PHE A 33 16.25 -3.10 -13.31
CA PHE A 33 16.49 -1.72 -12.89
C PHE A 33 17.96 -1.43 -12.61
N ALA A 34 18.64 -2.35 -11.91
CA ALA A 34 20.05 -2.19 -11.57
C ALA A 34 20.96 -2.15 -12.82
N GLU A 35 20.70 -2.99 -13.83
CA GLU A 35 21.47 -3.01 -15.08
C GLU A 35 21.31 -1.73 -15.92
N ARG A 36 20.26 -0.95 -15.68
CA ARG A 36 19.91 0.26 -16.42
C ARG A 36 20.09 1.54 -15.62
N ASP A 37 20.62 1.42 -14.40
CA ASP A 37 20.82 2.55 -13.47
C ASP A 37 19.53 3.35 -13.22
N ILE A 38 18.39 2.62 -13.14
CA ILE A 38 17.09 3.21 -12.83
C ILE A 38 16.84 3.05 -11.33
N GLU A 39 16.60 4.16 -10.67
CA GLU A 39 16.24 4.17 -9.25
C GLU A 39 14.79 3.67 -9.08
N VAL A 40 14.63 2.58 -8.34
CA VAL A 40 13.34 1.97 -8.01
C VAL A 40 13.03 2.22 -6.53
N GLY A 41 11.77 2.53 -6.25
CA GLY A 41 11.27 2.66 -4.88
C GLY A 41 11.20 1.32 -4.15
N GLU A 42 10.77 1.37 -2.90
CA GLU A 42 10.53 0.17 -2.09
C GLU A 42 9.48 -0.73 -2.77
N LEU A 43 9.69 -2.04 -2.71
CA LEU A 43 8.70 -3.01 -3.14
C LEU A 43 7.77 -3.34 -1.97
N TYR A 44 6.51 -3.00 -2.14
CA TYR A 44 5.48 -3.26 -1.15
C TYR A 44 4.68 -4.51 -1.53
N PRO A 45 4.52 -5.49 -0.63
CA PRO A 45 3.54 -6.55 -0.85
C PRO A 45 2.14 -5.94 -0.83
N ALA A 46 1.29 -6.36 -1.74
CA ALA A 46 -0.09 -5.90 -1.85
C ALA A 46 -1.04 -7.10 -1.89
N ALA A 47 -1.98 -7.14 -0.98
CA ALA A 47 -3.05 -8.13 -0.97
C ALA A 47 -4.41 -7.41 -0.94
N ARG A 48 -5.34 -7.88 -1.75
CA ARG A 48 -6.69 -7.35 -1.71
C ARG A 48 -7.43 -7.94 -0.51
N GLY A 49 -7.91 -7.07 0.36
CA GLY A 49 -8.59 -7.46 1.58
C GLY A 49 -9.82 -6.63 1.88
N ARG A 50 -10.57 -7.07 2.88
CA ARG A 50 -11.82 -6.44 3.31
C ARG A 50 -11.90 -6.39 4.83
N VAL A 51 -12.41 -5.27 5.37
CA VAL A 51 -12.78 -5.16 6.79
C VAL A 51 -14.17 -5.76 6.98
N MET A 52 -14.27 -6.72 7.88
CA MET A 52 -15.53 -7.45 8.16
C MET A 52 -16.24 -6.91 9.40
N ALA A 53 -15.48 -6.59 10.47
CA ALA A 53 -16.05 -6.15 11.74
C ALA A 53 -15.06 -5.25 12.50
N VAL A 54 -15.60 -4.40 13.35
CA VAL A 54 -14.87 -3.62 14.38
C VAL A 54 -15.39 -4.06 15.73
N ASN A 55 -14.50 -4.50 16.63
CA ASN A 55 -14.84 -5.01 17.98
C ASN A 55 -15.95 -6.09 17.95
N GLY A 56 -15.92 -6.97 16.96
CA GLY A 56 -16.90 -8.02 16.78
C GLY A 56 -18.26 -7.55 16.25
N GLN A 57 -18.43 -6.25 16.02
CA GLN A 57 -19.64 -5.71 15.38
C GLN A 57 -19.44 -5.69 13.87
N PRO A 58 -20.23 -6.48 13.11
CA PRO A 58 -20.15 -6.47 11.66
C PRO A 58 -20.39 -5.06 11.11
N LEU A 59 -19.60 -4.66 10.12
CA LEU A 59 -19.88 -3.42 9.41
C LEU A 59 -21.21 -3.57 8.67
N PRO A 60 -22.08 -2.53 8.66
CA PRO A 60 -23.37 -2.57 7.98
C PRO A 60 -23.22 -3.01 6.52
N ASP A 61 -24.16 -3.76 5.98
CA ASP A 61 -24.16 -4.16 4.56
C ASP A 61 -24.54 -2.97 3.67
N TRP A 62 -23.51 -2.24 3.23
CA TRP A 62 -23.64 -1.06 2.37
C TRP A 62 -23.77 -1.42 0.88
N ASP A 63 -23.92 -2.71 0.55
CA ASP A 63 -24.11 -3.19 -0.83
C ASP A 63 -25.36 -2.61 -1.52
N ARG A 64 -26.19 -1.87 -0.79
CA ARG A 64 -27.42 -1.30 -1.35
C ARG A 64 -27.34 0.15 -1.79
N PHE A 65 -26.39 0.94 -1.32
CA PHE A 65 -26.33 2.38 -1.64
C PHE A 65 -24.90 2.89 -1.72
N GLU A 66 -24.45 3.13 -2.96
CA GLU A 66 -23.35 4.03 -3.37
C GLU A 66 -21.97 3.87 -2.70
N ALA A 67 -20.97 4.47 -3.25
CA ALA A 67 -19.57 4.71 -2.85
C ALA A 67 -18.96 3.93 -1.64
N GLY A 68 -19.73 3.62 -0.60
CA GLY A 68 -19.26 2.97 0.65
C GLY A 68 -18.85 1.51 0.50
N ALA A 69 -19.36 0.75 -0.49
CA ALA A 69 -18.94 -0.64 -0.71
C ALA A 69 -17.48 -0.74 -1.14
N ARG A 70 -16.94 0.31 -1.78
CA ARG A 70 -15.52 0.41 -2.17
C ARG A 70 -14.60 0.67 -0.98
N GLN A 71 -15.10 1.23 0.11
CA GLN A 71 -14.33 1.63 1.28
C GLN A 71 -13.94 0.46 2.19
N ARG A 72 -14.60 -0.69 2.08
CA ARG A 72 -14.25 -1.89 2.85
C ARG A 72 -13.22 -2.78 2.19
N GLU A 73 -13.16 -2.73 0.86
CA GLU A 73 -12.14 -3.41 0.09
C GLU A 73 -11.02 -2.43 -0.21
N ALA A 74 -9.83 -2.78 0.21
CA ALA A 74 -8.64 -2.00 -0.02
C ALA A 74 -7.47 -2.92 -0.39
N ASN A 75 -6.48 -2.34 -1.02
CA ASN A 75 -5.18 -2.97 -1.10
C ASN A 75 -4.52 -2.80 0.26
N PHE A 76 -4.26 -3.92 0.91
CA PHE A 76 -3.50 -4.02 2.15
C PHE A 76 -2.02 -4.17 1.79
N THR A 77 -1.17 -3.56 2.58
CA THR A 77 0.28 -3.73 2.46
C THR A 77 0.91 -4.05 3.80
N SER A 78 2.18 -4.41 3.80
CA SER A 78 2.98 -4.52 5.01
C SER A 78 4.31 -3.79 4.84
N THR A 79 4.73 -3.15 5.91
CA THR A 79 6.06 -2.56 6.07
C THR A 79 6.34 -2.31 7.54
N ASP A 80 7.58 -2.53 7.95
CA ASP A 80 8.03 -2.20 9.30
C ASP A 80 8.44 -0.73 9.43
N THR A 81 8.63 -0.04 8.32
CA THR A 81 8.99 1.39 8.28
C THR A 81 7.79 2.23 7.84
N ALA A 82 7.46 3.28 8.59
CA ALA A 82 6.39 4.19 8.19
C ALA A 82 6.70 4.85 6.84
N PRO A 83 5.80 4.75 5.84
CA PRO A 83 6.04 5.33 4.53
C PRO A 83 6.24 6.85 4.61
N GLN A 84 7.08 7.38 3.72
CA GLN A 84 7.29 8.83 3.63
C GLN A 84 5.97 9.55 3.32
N GLY A 85 5.78 10.74 3.90
CA GLY A 85 4.54 11.51 3.72
C GLY A 85 3.36 11.01 4.56
N ASN A 86 3.57 10.00 5.41
CA ASN A 86 2.58 9.55 6.37
C ASN A 86 2.90 10.12 7.77
N LYS A 87 1.91 10.75 8.40
CA LYS A 87 2.03 11.34 9.73
C LYS A 87 1.12 10.60 10.71
N ILE A 88 1.68 10.03 11.77
CA ILE A 88 0.89 9.41 12.84
C ILE A 88 0.12 10.51 13.58
N VAL A 89 -1.20 10.42 13.59
CA VAL A 89 -2.10 11.37 14.26
C VAL A 89 -2.65 10.78 15.57
N SER A 90 -2.66 9.45 15.71
CA SER A 90 -3.08 8.77 16.94
C SER A 90 -2.36 7.43 17.07
N GLY A 91 -2.05 7.01 18.30
CA GLY A 91 -1.31 5.78 18.57
C GLY A 91 0.17 5.88 18.28
N ALA A 92 0.79 4.75 17.96
CA ALA A 92 2.22 4.66 17.65
C ALA A 92 2.49 3.63 16.55
N TRP A 93 3.57 3.85 15.79
CA TRP A 93 4.10 2.85 14.87
C TRP A 93 4.76 1.72 15.66
N TRP A 94 4.81 0.54 15.10
CA TRP A 94 5.41 -0.65 15.73
C TRP A 94 6.92 -0.69 15.58
N GLU A 95 7.55 -1.56 16.35
CA GLU A 95 8.99 -1.84 16.25
C GLU A 95 9.25 -2.79 15.07
N VAL A 96 10.39 -2.58 14.40
CA VAL A 96 10.84 -3.44 13.29
C VAL A 96 10.93 -4.90 13.75
N GLY A 97 10.35 -5.80 12.97
CA GLY A 97 10.35 -7.23 13.22
C GLY A 97 9.31 -7.69 14.24
N THR A 98 8.34 -6.86 14.61
CA THR A 98 7.26 -7.27 15.51
C THR A 98 6.48 -8.47 14.94
N GLU A 99 6.07 -9.37 15.82
CA GLU A 99 5.20 -10.52 15.48
C GLU A 99 3.74 -10.28 15.93
N GLN A 100 3.46 -9.10 16.47
CA GLN A 100 2.13 -8.75 16.92
C GLN A 100 1.20 -8.53 15.71
N SER A 101 -0.06 -8.93 15.88
CA SER A 101 -1.11 -8.71 14.88
C SER A 101 -1.64 -7.28 14.99
N LEU A 102 -0.92 -6.35 14.40
CA LEU A 102 -1.19 -4.91 14.44
C LEU A 102 -1.59 -4.37 13.06
N VAL A 103 -2.25 -3.21 13.07
CA VAL A 103 -2.59 -2.48 11.85
C VAL A 103 -2.48 -0.99 12.06
N SER A 104 -2.02 -0.28 11.03
CA SER A 104 -2.11 1.17 10.90
C SER A 104 -3.14 1.53 9.84
N LEU A 105 -4.07 2.41 10.16
CA LEU A 105 -5.13 2.85 9.27
C LEU A 105 -4.89 4.30 8.82
N GLU A 106 -5.26 4.59 7.58
CA GLU A 106 -5.41 5.98 7.14
C GLU A 106 -6.63 6.59 7.83
N ASP A 107 -6.58 7.89 8.18
CA ASP A 107 -7.55 8.56 9.04
C ASP A 107 -8.96 8.59 8.46
N GLY A 108 -9.13 8.93 7.19
CA GLY A 108 -10.41 8.90 6.51
C GLY A 108 -11.01 7.49 6.44
N PHE A 109 -10.17 6.49 6.16
CA PHE A 109 -10.59 5.09 6.18
C PHE A 109 -11.01 4.63 7.58
N ALA A 110 -10.26 5.02 8.61
CA ALA A 110 -10.60 4.72 10.00
C ALA A 110 -11.94 5.37 10.41
N GLU A 111 -12.17 6.62 10.02
CA GLU A 111 -13.43 7.34 10.25
C GLU A 111 -14.60 6.63 9.57
N ASP A 112 -14.45 6.24 8.31
CA ASP A 112 -15.48 5.56 7.52
C ASP A 112 -15.94 4.24 8.12
N ILE A 113 -15.02 3.47 8.71
CA ILE A 113 -15.36 2.19 9.38
C ILE A 113 -15.64 2.35 10.86
N GLY A 114 -15.47 3.56 11.43
CA GLY A 114 -15.67 3.87 12.84
C GLY A 114 -14.62 3.29 13.78
N ALA A 115 -13.40 3.00 13.28
CA ALA A 115 -12.32 2.39 14.06
C ALA A 115 -11.44 3.44 14.75
N LYS A 116 -10.91 3.06 15.92
CA LYS A 116 -10.00 3.86 16.75
C LYS A 116 -8.80 3.03 17.20
N VAL A 117 -7.75 3.68 17.64
CA VAL A 117 -6.60 3.01 18.26
C VAL A 117 -7.04 2.13 19.42
N GLY A 118 -6.55 0.89 19.46
CA GLY A 118 -6.92 -0.13 20.42
C GLY A 118 -8.13 -0.99 20.04
N ASP A 119 -8.85 -0.64 18.95
CA ASP A 119 -9.95 -1.46 18.46
C ASP A 119 -9.42 -2.74 17.78
N LEU A 120 -10.21 -3.81 17.89
CA LEU A 120 -9.93 -5.09 17.22
C LEU A 120 -10.70 -5.15 15.91
N LEU A 121 -9.96 -5.22 14.79
CA LEU A 121 -10.55 -5.41 13.47
C LEU A 121 -10.56 -6.89 13.10
N THR A 122 -11.68 -7.34 12.54
CA THR A 122 -11.74 -8.61 11.81
C THR A 122 -11.60 -8.31 10.32
N LEU A 123 -10.61 -8.91 9.68
CA LEU A 123 -10.26 -8.70 8.29
C LEU A 123 -10.38 -10.01 7.52
N ARG A 124 -10.55 -9.90 6.20
CA ARG A 124 -10.53 -11.05 5.29
C ARG A 124 -9.61 -10.77 4.11
N ILE A 125 -8.70 -11.71 3.84
CA ILE A 125 -7.89 -11.77 2.62
C ILE A 125 -8.17 -13.13 1.97
N ALA A 126 -8.60 -13.13 0.73
CA ALA A 126 -9.09 -14.35 0.04
C ALA A 126 -10.16 -15.08 0.88
N ALA A 127 -9.90 -16.31 1.30
CA ALA A 127 -10.80 -17.10 2.14
C ALA A 127 -10.51 -17.00 3.65
N ASP A 128 -9.40 -16.39 4.04
CA ASP A 128 -8.92 -16.38 5.42
C ASP A 128 -9.37 -15.15 6.18
N GLU A 129 -9.98 -15.37 7.34
CA GLU A 129 -10.32 -14.33 8.30
C GLU A 129 -9.32 -14.31 9.45
N PHE A 130 -8.91 -13.13 9.86
CA PHE A 130 -8.00 -12.91 10.98
C PHE A 130 -8.29 -11.60 11.70
N SER A 131 -7.78 -11.46 12.91
CA SER A 131 -7.99 -10.26 13.72
C SER A 131 -6.67 -9.54 13.98
N VAL A 132 -6.74 -8.21 13.99
CA VAL A 132 -5.62 -7.32 14.27
C VAL A 132 -6.06 -6.16 15.15
N GLU A 133 -5.15 -5.64 15.98
CA GLU A 133 -5.39 -4.46 16.80
C GLU A 133 -4.93 -3.19 16.06
N VAL A 134 -5.73 -2.14 16.11
CA VAL A 134 -5.37 -0.83 15.55
C VAL A 134 -4.29 -0.20 16.41
N ALA A 135 -3.05 -0.23 15.96
CA ALA A 135 -1.90 0.37 16.66
C ALA A 135 -1.80 1.87 16.44
N SER A 136 -2.16 2.34 15.23
CA SER A 136 -2.08 3.75 14.88
C SER A 136 -3.07 4.17 13.80
N ILE A 137 -3.35 5.47 13.79
CA ILE A 137 -4.06 6.15 12.71
C ILE A 137 -3.11 7.20 12.14
N ARG A 138 -3.07 7.34 10.82
CA ARG A 138 -2.15 8.22 10.10
C ARG A 138 -2.86 9.07 9.06
N GLU A 139 -2.43 10.30 8.97
CA GLU A 139 -2.74 11.20 7.86
C GLU A 139 -1.81 10.88 6.70
N VAL A 140 -2.36 10.79 5.48
CA VAL A 140 -1.64 10.43 4.26
C VAL A 140 -1.69 11.59 3.28
N ASN A 141 -0.52 12.00 2.78
CA ASN A 141 -0.45 12.96 1.70
C ASN A 141 -0.64 12.25 0.35
N TRP A 142 -1.88 12.17 -0.13
CA TRP A 142 -2.23 11.56 -1.40
C TRP A 142 -1.67 12.28 -2.63
N GLU A 143 -1.21 13.53 -2.48
CA GLU A 143 -0.61 14.33 -3.56
C GLU A 143 0.89 14.05 -3.74
N SER A 144 1.49 13.24 -2.87
CA SER A 144 2.95 13.03 -2.82
C SER A 144 3.53 12.20 -3.96
N MET A 145 2.71 11.61 -4.84
CA MET A 145 3.15 10.66 -5.88
C MET A 145 3.93 9.44 -5.33
N GLN A 146 3.83 9.20 -4.03
CA GLN A 146 4.41 8.03 -3.36
C GLN A 146 3.35 6.92 -3.24
N PRO A 147 3.78 5.64 -3.19
CA PRO A 147 2.86 4.55 -2.85
C PRO A 147 2.19 4.80 -1.51
N ASN A 148 0.86 4.88 -1.51
CA ASN A 148 0.08 5.09 -0.31
C ASN A 148 -1.00 4.02 -0.18
N PHE A 149 -1.29 3.64 1.06
CA PHE A 149 -2.22 2.56 1.38
C PHE A 149 -3.15 2.97 2.52
N PHE A 150 -4.39 2.52 2.46
CA PHE A 150 -5.36 2.74 3.54
C PHE A 150 -5.03 1.89 4.78
N VAL A 151 -4.50 0.68 4.55
CA VAL A 151 -4.27 -0.33 5.59
C VAL A 151 -2.85 -0.88 5.46
N ILE A 152 -2.06 -0.75 6.51
CA ILE A 152 -0.68 -1.24 6.59
C ILE A 152 -0.52 -2.14 7.80
N PHE A 153 0.18 -3.27 7.62
CA PHE A 153 0.53 -4.23 8.66
C PHE A 153 2.05 -4.27 8.89
N PRO A 154 2.52 -4.87 9.98
CA PRO A 154 3.91 -5.32 10.10
C PRO A 154 4.24 -6.36 9.00
N ASP A 155 5.51 -6.38 8.54
CA ASP A 155 5.95 -7.19 7.40
C ASP A 155 5.55 -8.65 7.50
N LYS A 156 5.78 -9.30 8.62
CA LYS A 156 5.52 -10.74 8.82
C LYS A 156 4.05 -11.14 8.70
N LEU A 157 3.13 -10.20 8.84
CA LEU A 157 1.71 -10.55 8.84
C LEU A 157 1.23 -10.92 7.44
N LEU A 158 1.63 -10.15 6.43
CA LEU A 158 1.13 -10.33 5.06
C LEU A 158 1.81 -11.47 4.30
N GLU A 159 3.01 -11.89 4.73
CA GLU A 159 3.76 -13.02 4.14
C GLU A 159 2.95 -14.33 4.10
N ARG A 160 1.98 -14.47 5.00
CA ARG A 160 1.13 -15.67 5.11
C ARG A 160 0.01 -15.74 4.07
N PHE A 161 -0.25 -14.65 3.37
CA PHE A 161 -1.36 -14.51 2.45
C PHE A 161 -0.89 -14.40 1.01
N PRO A 162 -1.72 -14.82 0.03
CA PRO A 162 -1.46 -14.52 -1.36
C PRO A 162 -1.32 -13.01 -1.57
N ASN A 163 -0.20 -12.60 -2.12
CA ASN A 163 0.08 -11.19 -2.40
C ASN A 163 0.82 -11.04 -3.73
N THR A 164 0.81 -9.83 -4.24
CA THR A 164 1.64 -9.38 -5.36
C THR A 164 2.51 -8.23 -4.87
N LEU A 165 3.53 -7.87 -5.63
CA LEU A 165 4.37 -6.73 -5.29
C LEU A 165 3.92 -5.49 -6.09
N PHE A 166 4.12 -4.34 -5.45
CA PHE A 166 3.85 -3.02 -5.98
C PHE A 166 5.06 -2.13 -5.74
N THR A 167 5.46 -1.36 -6.75
CA THR A 167 6.54 -0.38 -6.60
C THR A 167 6.33 0.81 -7.52
N SER A 168 7.17 1.82 -7.36
CA SER A 168 7.23 2.99 -8.22
C SER A 168 8.67 3.28 -8.62
N PHE A 169 8.84 3.95 -9.77
CA PHE A 169 10.14 4.34 -10.27
C PHE A 169 10.05 5.63 -11.09
N TYR A 170 11.17 6.25 -11.32
CA TYR A 170 11.27 7.44 -12.14
C TYR A 170 11.97 7.13 -13.47
N LEU A 171 11.42 7.65 -14.58
CA LEU A 171 12.09 7.68 -15.87
C LEU A 171 12.11 9.10 -16.41
N GLU A 172 13.24 9.49 -16.97
CA GLU A 172 13.33 10.71 -17.76
C GLU A 172 12.39 10.64 -18.98
N PRO A 173 11.92 11.80 -19.49
CA PRO A 173 10.99 11.82 -20.62
C PRO A 173 11.49 11.14 -21.88
N ASP A 174 12.80 11.10 -22.11
CA ASP A 174 13.47 10.45 -23.24
C ASP A 174 13.74 8.96 -23.00
N GLU A 175 13.58 8.47 -21.76
CA GLU A 175 13.78 7.07 -21.39
C GLU A 175 12.50 6.22 -21.35
N LYS A 176 11.36 6.78 -21.73
CA LYS A 176 10.04 6.07 -21.70
C LYS A 176 10.01 4.77 -22.50
N TYR A 177 10.91 4.60 -23.48
CA TYR A 177 11.06 3.36 -24.23
C TYR A 177 11.45 2.16 -23.34
N ARG A 178 12.06 2.41 -22.19
CA ARG A 178 12.46 1.37 -21.21
C ARG A 178 11.26 0.65 -20.59
N VAL A 179 10.07 1.28 -20.60
CA VAL A 179 8.83 0.57 -20.22
C VAL A 179 8.54 -0.58 -21.19
N GLY A 180 8.77 -0.38 -22.51
CA GLY A 180 8.66 -1.44 -23.50
C GLY A 180 9.66 -2.59 -23.26
N GLU A 181 10.92 -2.25 -22.97
CA GLU A 181 11.94 -3.24 -22.61
C GLU A 181 11.58 -4.04 -21.36
N LEU A 182 10.99 -3.38 -20.35
CA LEU A 182 10.53 -4.05 -19.14
C LEU A 182 9.43 -5.08 -19.44
N LEU A 183 8.44 -4.69 -20.26
CA LEU A 183 7.36 -5.59 -20.67
C LEU A 183 7.84 -6.76 -21.53
N ASP A 184 8.90 -6.56 -22.33
CA ASP A 184 9.52 -7.64 -23.11
C ASP A 184 10.22 -8.67 -22.21
N VAL A 185 10.85 -8.22 -21.12
CA VAL A 185 11.53 -9.10 -20.14
C VAL A 185 10.52 -9.75 -19.17
N MET A 186 9.44 -9.03 -18.87
CA MET A 186 8.43 -9.46 -17.90
C MET A 186 7.02 -9.35 -18.50
N PRO A 187 6.64 -10.27 -19.38
CA PRO A 187 5.35 -10.21 -20.11
C PRO A 187 4.13 -10.46 -19.21
N THR A 188 4.34 -10.74 -17.93
CA THR A 188 3.31 -10.94 -16.92
C THR A 188 2.86 -9.65 -16.22
N LEU A 189 3.56 -8.54 -16.48
CA LEU A 189 3.24 -7.20 -15.95
C LEU A 189 2.05 -6.55 -16.66
#